data_ae7a4b01a7acd604884499eadef8712e
#
_entry.id   ae7a4b01a7acd604884499eadef8712e
#
_cell.length_a   1.000
_cell.length_b   1.000
_cell.length_c   1.000
_cell.angle_alpha   90.00
_cell.angle_beta   90.00
_cell.angle_gamma   90.00
#
_symmetry.space_group_name_H-M   'P 1'
#
loop_
_entity.id
_entity.type
_entity.pdbx_description
1 polymer ?
#
loop_
_entity_poly.entity_id
_entity_poly.type
_entity_poly.pdbx_seq_one_letter_code
_entity_poly.pdbx_strand_id
1 'polypeptide(L)'
;MKHLPDHQKGIIAILAAAILWSTGGVFIKLISLNTYQLSFFRSTFAALVFLILFRKVVVYANGFALLNAFFYVVVLIFFVLATKLTTAANAIFLQYTAPIYVLIFEPIINKTKFEKINIITIIICLLGMILFFMGELSPGHLEGNLAALLSGVAFAAFFLGMRKNKSEYQFSSIFYGNIFIALICIPSLFSINALVINDLWMVAYLGIFQIGIAYAIFSYGLKRVYAIEASIIGMIEPVLNPVWVFFGYGEVPSFMAIIGGIIIIATITIRAFILESPLMKKKLKLKK
;
A
#
# COMPACT_ATOMS: atom_id res chain seq x y z
N MET A 1 13.64 7.11 -19.06
CA MET A 1 14.07 6.14 -18.00
C MET A 1 15.22 5.20 -18.42
N LYS A 2 15.68 5.18 -19.69
CA LYS A 2 16.73 4.24 -20.14
C LYS A 2 18.10 4.43 -19.46
N HIS A 3 18.45 5.61 -18.98
CA HIS A 3 19.76 5.92 -18.38
C HIS A 3 19.81 5.96 -16.84
N LEU A 4 18.69 5.71 -16.15
CA LEU A 4 18.67 5.71 -14.67
C LEU A 4 19.16 4.36 -14.12
N PRO A 5 19.91 4.36 -12.98
CA PRO A 5 20.26 3.14 -12.24
C PRO A 5 19.02 2.35 -11.85
N ASP A 6 19.12 1.03 -11.77
CA ASP A 6 17.96 0.16 -11.48
C ASP A 6 17.32 0.44 -10.13
N HIS A 7 18.10 0.80 -9.11
CA HIS A 7 17.59 1.21 -7.82
C HIS A 7 16.70 2.47 -7.91
N GLN A 8 17.13 3.50 -8.66
CA GLN A 8 16.32 4.71 -8.86
C GLN A 8 15.03 4.43 -9.63
N LYS A 9 15.07 3.53 -10.63
CA LYS A 9 13.84 3.06 -11.30
C LYS A 9 12.89 2.41 -10.30
N GLY A 10 13.44 1.67 -9.33
CA GLY A 10 12.68 1.05 -8.24
C GLY A 10 11.98 2.09 -7.37
N ILE A 11 12.70 3.11 -6.91
CA ILE A 11 12.17 4.21 -6.09
C ILE A 11 11.03 4.93 -6.83
N ILE A 12 11.26 5.31 -8.11
CA ILE A 12 10.25 6.00 -8.92
C ILE A 12 8.98 5.13 -9.09
N ALA A 13 9.16 3.84 -9.29
CA ALA A 13 8.02 2.93 -9.43
C ALA A 13 7.22 2.80 -8.13
N ILE A 14 7.88 2.71 -6.96
CA ILE A 14 7.19 2.69 -5.67
C ILE A 14 6.46 4.01 -5.41
N LEU A 15 7.09 5.14 -5.70
CA LEU A 15 6.44 6.47 -5.61
C LEU A 15 5.19 6.56 -6.51
N ALA A 16 5.29 6.10 -7.76
CA ALA A 16 4.16 6.09 -8.68
C ALA A 16 3.01 5.19 -8.17
N ALA A 17 3.33 4.04 -7.60
CA ALA A 17 2.34 3.17 -6.98
C ALA A 17 1.68 3.83 -5.76
N ALA A 18 2.45 4.49 -4.88
CA ALA A 18 1.95 5.19 -3.71
C ALA A 18 1.01 6.37 -4.10
N ILE A 19 1.33 7.10 -5.18
CA ILE A 19 0.45 8.13 -5.73
C ILE A 19 -0.89 7.53 -6.19
N LEU A 20 -0.87 6.40 -6.89
CA LEU A 20 -2.11 5.74 -7.30
C LEU A 20 -2.90 5.21 -6.09
N TRP A 21 -2.24 4.62 -5.10
CA TRP A 21 -2.90 4.13 -3.88
C TRP A 21 -3.56 5.26 -3.10
N SER A 22 -2.92 6.44 -3.01
CA SER A 22 -3.43 7.58 -2.25
C SER A 22 -4.81 8.07 -2.72
N THR A 23 -5.20 7.77 -3.96
CA THR A 23 -6.53 8.13 -4.48
C THR A 23 -7.65 7.26 -3.91
N GLY A 24 -7.33 6.12 -3.29
CA GLY A 24 -8.32 5.11 -2.88
C GLY A 24 -9.25 5.56 -1.76
N GLY A 25 -8.74 6.26 -0.74
CA GLY A 25 -9.50 6.59 0.47
C GLY A 25 -10.78 7.36 0.17
N VAL A 26 -10.70 8.38 -0.68
CA VAL A 26 -11.85 9.22 -1.07
C VAL A 26 -12.92 8.39 -1.79
N PHE A 27 -12.53 7.61 -2.81
CA PHE A 27 -13.50 6.81 -3.57
C PHE A 27 -14.15 5.72 -2.72
N ILE A 28 -13.41 5.06 -1.80
CA ILE A 28 -13.97 4.06 -0.89
C ILE A 28 -15.07 4.64 -0.01
N LYS A 29 -14.91 5.88 0.45
CA LYS A 29 -15.94 6.58 1.27
C LYS A 29 -17.15 6.97 0.47
N LEU A 30 -16.98 7.39 -0.78
CA LEU A 30 -18.06 7.86 -1.65
C LEU A 30 -18.95 6.73 -2.19
N ILE A 31 -18.40 5.55 -2.40
CA ILE A 31 -19.11 4.40 -2.94
C ILE A 31 -20.12 3.90 -1.92
N SER A 32 -21.39 3.75 -2.34
CA SER A 32 -22.51 3.33 -1.49
C SER A 32 -22.49 1.82 -1.19
N LEU A 33 -21.76 1.03 -1.98
CA LEU A 33 -21.61 -0.40 -1.79
C LEU A 33 -20.99 -0.73 -0.43
N ASN A 34 -21.42 -1.84 0.18
CA ASN A 34 -20.81 -2.33 1.41
C ASN A 34 -19.37 -2.85 1.15
N THR A 35 -18.65 -3.14 2.24
CA THR A 35 -17.25 -3.60 2.19
C THR A 35 -17.03 -4.76 1.23
N TYR A 36 -17.88 -5.77 1.25
CA TYR A 36 -17.70 -6.99 0.46
C TYR A 36 -18.08 -6.79 -1.00
N GLN A 37 -19.15 -6.06 -1.28
CA GLN A 37 -19.57 -5.69 -2.65
C GLN A 37 -18.51 -4.85 -3.34
N LEU A 38 -18.01 -3.82 -2.67
CA LEU A 38 -16.91 -2.98 -3.17
C LEU A 38 -15.66 -3.83 -3.43
N SER A 39 -15.27 -4.69 -2.48
CA SER A 39 -14.11 -5.56 -2.62
C SER A 39 -14.25 -6.55 -3.78
N PHE A 40 -15.45 -7.09 -4.01
CA PHE A 40 -15.74 -7.97 -5.14
C PHE A 40 -15.45 -7.28 -6.48
N PHE A 41 -16.13 -6.15 -6.74
CA PHE A 41 -15.98 -5.46 -8.03
C PHE A 41 -14.55 -4.95 -8.24
N ARG A 42 -13.96 -4.30 -7.23
CA ARG A 42 -12.60 -3.79 -7.29
C ARG A 42 -11.59 -4.89 -7.60
N SER A 43 -11.68 -6.03 -6.92
CA SER A 43 -10.76 -7.15 -7.13
C SER A 43 -11.01 -7.87 -8.46
N THR A 44 -12.25 -7.95 -8.93
CA THR A 44 -12.57 -8.49 -10.25
C THR A 44 -11.93 -7.65 -11.36
N PHE A 45 -12.07 -6.33 -11.32
CA PHE A 45 -11.40 -5.45 -12.30
C PHE A 45 -9.88 -5.55 -12.21
N ALA A 46 -9.30 -5.62 -11.01
CA ALA A 46 -7.87 -5.81 -10.83
C ALA A 46 -7.38 -7.16 -11.40
N ALA A 47 -8.09 -8.25 -11.12
CA ALA A 47 -7.77 -9.57 -11.68
C ALA A 47 -7.81 -9.56 -13.21
N LEU A 48 -8.80 -8.90 -13.81
CA LEU A 48 -8.89 -8.74 -15.28
C LEU A 48 -7.68 -7.98 -15.84
N VAL A 49 -7.23 -6.90 -15.18
CA VAL A 49 -6.01 -6.17 -15.59
C VAL A 49 -4.80 -7.10 -15.59
N PHE A 50 -4.61 -7.89 -14.53
CA PHE A 50 -3.49 -8.83 -14.45
C PHE A 50 -3.61 -9.93 -15.49
N LEU A 51 -4.81 -10.45 -15.74
CA LEU A 51 -5.05 -11.48 -16.75
C LEU A 51 -4.76 -10.95 -18.16
N ILE A 52 -5.18 -9.72 -18.49
CA ILE A 52 -4.97 -9.13 -19.82
C ILE A 52 -3.48 -8.80 -20.03
N LEU A 53 -2.83 -8.13 -19.06
CA LEU A 53 -1.48 -7.62 -19.24
C LEU A 53 -0.39 -8.69 -19.01
N PHE A 54 -0.64 -9.66 -18.13
CA PHE A 54 0.37 -10.60 -17.65
C PHE A 54 -0.05 -12.08 -17.74
N ARG A 55 -1.00 -12.44 -18.62
CA ARG A 55 -1.60 -13.78 -18.74
C ARG A 55 -0.61 -14.94 -18.74
N LYS A 56 0.57 -14.75 -19.34
CA LYS A 56 1.60 -15.80 -19.42
C LYS A 56 2.30 -16.09 -18.09
N VAL A 57 2.24 -15.17 -17.15
CA VAL A 57 2.95 -15.22 -15.87
C VAL A 57 2.01 -15.52 -14.71
N VAL A 58 0.80 -14.95 -14.73
CA VAL A 58 -0.13 -15.03 -13.58
C VAL A 58 -0.72 -16.41 -13.34
N VAL A 59 -0.76 -17.29 -14.35
CA VAL A 59 -1.30 -18.66 -14.22
C VAL A 59 -0.39 -19.60 -13.43
N TYR A 60 0.90 -19.27 -13.31
CA TYR A 60 1.84 -20.09 -12.56
C TYR A 60 1.98 -19.56 -11.14
N ALA A 61 1.71 -20.38 -10.15
CA ALA A 61 1.88 -20.05 -8.74
C ALA A 61 2.58 -21.19 -8.01
N ASN A 62 3.43 -20.85 -7.05
CA ASN A 62 3.94 -21.80 -6.06
C ASN A 62 3.19 -21.64 -4.74
N GLY A 63 3.35 -22.59 -3.81
CA GLY A 63 2.68 -22.53 -2.51
C GLY A 63 2.97 -21.24 -1.73
N PHE A 64 4.17 -20.69 -1.88
CA PHE A 64 4.55 -19.42 -1.26
C PHE A 64 3.83 -18.21 -1.89
N ALA A 65 3.58 -18.25 -3.21
CA ALA A 65 2.78 -17.21 -3.87
C ALA A 65 1.32 -17.23 -3.39
N LEU A 66 0.75 -18.42 -3.16
CA LEU A 66 -0.60 -18.55 -2.60
C LEU A 66 -0.68 -18.10 -1.15
N LEU A 67 0.33 -18.39 -0.33
CA LEU A 67 0.43 -17.83 1.03
C LEU A 67 0.50 -16.30 0.99
N ASN A 68 1.28 -15.75 0.06
CA ASN A 68 1.37 -14.30 -0.09
C ASN A 68 0.08 -13.68 -0.64
N ALA A 69 -0.65 -14.40 -1.49
CA ALA A 69 -1.99 -14.04 -1.93
C ALA A 69 -2.97 -13.98 -0.75
N PHE A 70 -2.86 -14.88 0.23
CA PHE A 70 -3.65 -14.81 1.47
C PHE A 70 -3.38 -13.53 2.27
N PHE A 71 -2.11 -13.15 2.48
CA PHE A 71 -1.79 -11.88 3.14
C PHE A 71 -2.35 -10.69 2.36
N TYR A 72 -2.27 -10.70 1.04
CA TYR A 72 -2.88 -9.68 0.20
C TYR A 72 -4.41 -9.59 0.38
N VAL A 73 -5.12 -10.72 0.49
CA VAL A 73 -6.57 -10.77 0.79
C VAL A 73 -6.85 -10.06 2.11
N VAL A 74 -6.09 -10.40 3.16
CA VAL A 74 -6.24 -9.78 4.49
C VAL A 74 -6.01 -8.28 4.41
N VAL A 75 -4.94 -7.83 3.74
CA VAL A 75 -4.68 -6.39 3.54
C VAL A 75 -5.88 -5.68 2.96
N LEU A 76 -6.39 -6.15 1.82
CA LEU A 76 -7.39 -5.42 1.06
C LEU A 76 -8.79 -5.47 1.68
N ILE A 77 -9.22 -6.63 2.18
CA ILE A 77 -10.54 -6.74 2.83
C ILE A 77 -10.56 -5.94 4.14
N PHE A 78 -9.55 -6.11 4.98
CA PHE A 78 -9.51 -5.46 6.30
C PHE A 78 -9.28 -3.96 6.20
N PHE A 79 -8.57 -3.47 5.18
CA PHE A 79 -8.46 -2.03 4.93
C PHE A 79 -9.80 -1.41 4.54
N VAL A 80 -10.55 -2.04 3.61
CA VAL A 80 -11.88 -1.54 3.25
C VAL A 80 -12.83 -1.62 4.43
N LEU A 81 -12.79 -2.72 5.19
CA LEU A 81 -13.59 -2.89 6.40
C LEU A 81 -13.28 -1.80 7.42
N ALA A 82 -12.00 -1.58 7.71
CA ALA A 82 -11.56 -0.51 8.62
C ALA A 82 -12.07 0.86 8.15
N THR A 83 -11.88 1.19 6.86
CA THR A 83 -12.30 2.48 6.30
C THR A 83 -13.82 2.68 6.41
N LYS A 84 -14.62 1.61 6.41
CA LYS A 84 -16.09 1.68 6.59
C LYS A 84 -16.49 1.73 8.07
N LEU A 85 -15.77 1.07 8.97
CA LEU A 85 -16.10 0.95 10.39
C LEU A 85 -15.51 2.07 11.27
N THR A 86 -14.38 2.67 10.87
CA THR A 86 -13.75 3.77 11.61
C THR A 86 -13.52 4.98 10.71
N THR A 87 -12.79 6.01 11.19
CA THR A 87 -12.42 7.12 10.31
C THR A 87 -11.38 6.70 9.27
N ALA A 88 -11.39 7.34 8.11
CA ALA A 88 -10.34 7.10 7.11
C ALA A 88 -8.94 7.41 7.67
N ALA A 89 -8.84 8.43 8.54
CA ALA A 89 -7.61 8.80 9.25
C ALA A 89 -7.11 7.64 10.12
N ASN A 90 -7.96 7.07 10.97
CA ASN A 90 -7.61 5.92 11.81
C ASN A 90 -7.19 4.70 10.96
N ALA A 91 -7.97 4.37 9.93
CA ALA A 91 -7.71 3.24 9.07
C ALA A 91 -6.32 3.34 8.40
N ILE A 92 -6.00 4.51 7.84
CA ILE A 92 -4.72 4.76 7.18
C ILE A 92 -3.59 4.80 8.21
N PHE A 93 -3.74 5.55 9.31
CA PHE A 93 -2.71 5.68 10.34
C PHE A 93 -2.31 4.31 10.92
N LEU A 94 -3.28 3.48 11.28
CA LEU A 94 -3.03 2.18 11.89
C LEU A 94 -2.48 1.16 10.87
N GLN A 95 -2.90 1.19 9.61
CA GLN A 95 -2.31 0.36 8.56
C GLN A 95 -0.84 0.74 8.33
N TYR A 96 -0.50 2.03 8.40
CA TYR A 96 0.88 2.51 8.22
C TYR A 96 1.79 2.31 9.44
N THR A 97 1.39 1.48 10.39
CA THR A 97 2.32 0.81 11.32
C THR A 97 3.13 -0.31 10.63
N ALA A 98 2.74 -0.73 9.42
CA ALA A 98 3.42 -1.76 8.62
C ALA A 98 4.95 -1.60 8.51
N PRO A 99 5.54 -0.41 8.29
CA PRO A 99 6.99 -0.21 8.26
C PRO A 99 7.72 -0.67 9.53
N ILE A 100 7.06 -0.61 10.70
CA ILE A 100 7.64 -1.10 11.97
C ILE A 100 7.86 -2.61 11.88
N TYR A 101 6.86 -3.34 11.44
CA TYR A 101 6.95 -4.80 11.29
C TYR A 101 7.94 -5.20 10.20
N VAL A 102 7.96 -4.47 9.07
CA VAL A 102 8.96 -4.69 8.01
C VAL A 102 10.37 -4.48 8.55
N LEU A 103 10.62 -3.40 9.31
CA LEU A 103 11.91 -3.09 9.92
C LEU A 103 12.42 -4.24 10.78
N ILE A 104 11.52 -4.84 11.58
CA ILE A 104 11.89 -5.93 12.51
C ILE A 104 12.13 -7.23 11.76
N PHE A 105 11.26 -7.58 10.80
CA PHE A 105 11.24 -8.91 10.21
C PHE A 105 12.04 -9.03 8.89
N GLU A 106 12.32 -7.93 8.16
CA GLU A 106 13.07 -8.01 6.90
C GLU A 106 14.49 -8.56 7.09
N PRO A 107 15.28 -8.16 8.11
CA PRO A 107 16.58 -8.74 8.34
C PRO A 107 16.54 -10.25 8.58
N ILE A 108 15.48 -10.75 9.21
CA ILE A 108 15.30 -12.17 9.54
C ILE A 108 14.84 -12.95 8.29
N ILE A 109 13.81 -12.47 7.61
CA ILE A 109 13.14 -13.20 6.51
C ILE A 109 13.96 -13.10 5.22
N ASN A 110 14.44 -11.91 4.87
CA ASN A 110 15.12 -11.63 3.62
C ASN A 110 16.65 -11.58 3.76
N LYS A 111 17.19 -11.86 4.99
CA LYS A 111 18.61 -11.86 5.32
C LYS A 111 19.30 -10.54 4.94
N THR A 112 18.62 -9.42 5.14
CA THR A 112 19.15 -8.08 4.89
C THR A 112 19.87 -7.54 6.11
N LYS A 113 20.70 -6.49 5.94
CA LYS A 113 21.36 -5.86 7.07
C LYS A 113 20.43 -4.87 7.74
N PHE A 114 20.50 -4.83 9.08
CA PHE A 114 19.79 -3.85 9.88
C PHE A 114 20.48 -2.49 9.80
N GLU A 115 19.77 -1.48 9.34
CA GLU A 115 20.30 -0.12 9.17
C GLU A 115 19.63 0.84 10.15
N LYS A 116 20.45 1.47 11.01
CA LYS A 116 19.98 2.45 12.00
C LYS A 116 19.20 3.62 11.38
N ILE A 117 19.54 4.01 10.15
CA ILE A 117 18.85 5.08 9.45
C ILE A 117 17.38 4.77 9.23
N ASN A 118 17.02 3.50 9.00
CA ASN A 118 15.63 3.09 8.83
C ASN A 118 14.82 3.27 10.11
N ILE A 119 15.41 3.01 11.27
CA ILE A 119 14.77 3.24 12.57
C ILE A 119 14.45 4.71 12.76
N ILE A 120 15.47 5.57 12.58
CA ILE A 120 15.33 7.02 12.75
C ILE A 120 14.26 7.55 11.78
N THR A 121 14.31 7.13 10.53
CA THR A 121 13.32 7.51 9.50
C THR A 121 11.90 7.13 9.93
N ILE A 122 11.69 5.88 10.37
CA ILE A 122 10.36 5.42 10.78
C ILE A 122 9.85 6.20 11.98
N ILE A 123 10.69 6.43 12.99
CA ILE A 123 10.30 7.21 14.17
C ILE A 123 9.87 8.63 13.75
N ILE A 124 10.67 9.31 12.94
CA ILE A 124 10.35 10.68 12.50
C ILE A 124 9.08 10.68 11.62
N CYS A 125 8.92 9.71 10.72
CA CYS A 125 7.71 9.60 9.90
C CYS A 125 6.46 9.32 10.75
N LEU A 126 6.55 8.47 11.79
CA LEU A 126 5.43 8.21 12.70
C LEU A 126 5.07 9.46 13.51
N LEU A 127 6.05 10.22 13.99
CA LEU A 127 5.80 11.50 14.64
C LEU A 127 5.16 12.50 13.68
N GLY A 128 5.63 12.56 12.43
CA GLY A 128 5.00 13.33 11.36
C GLY A 128 3.55 12.91 11.10
N MET A 129 3.27 11.60 11.10
CA MET A 129 1.91 11.08 10.96
C MET A 129 1.01 11.42 12.15
N ILE A 130 1.52 11.39 13.38
CA ILE A 130 0.77 11.82 14.56
C ILE A 130 0.35 13.29 14.41
N LEU A 131 1.28 14.16 14.01
CA LEU A 131 0.97 15.57 13.74
C LEU A 131 -0.02 15.72 12.58
N PHE A 132 0.19 14.97 11.49
CA PHE A 132 -0.63 15.02 10.28
C PHE A 132 -2.10 14.69 10.58
N PHE A 133 -2.34 13.67 11.39
CA PHE A 133 -3.69 13.26 11.79
C PHE A 133 -4.15 13.88 13.10
N MET A 134 -3.44 14.87 13.64
CA MET A 134 -3.81 15.54 14.89
C MET A 134 -5.18 16.22 14.74
N GLY A 135 -6.14 15.80 15.56
CA GLY A 135 -7.53 16.26 15.49
C GLY A 135 -8.45 15.38 14.61
N GLU A 136 -7.89 14.55 13.71
CA GLU A 136 -8.64 13.62 12.89
C GLU A 136 -8.72 12.20 13.51
N LEU A 137 -7.74 11.87 14.35
CA LEU A 137 -7.75 10.62 15.11
C LEU A 137 -8.80 10.70 16.23
N SER A 138 -9.67 9.72 16.27
CA SER A 138 -10.68 9.58 17.32
C SER A 138 -10.55 8.19 17.96
N PRO A 139 -11.15 7.93 19.14
CA PRO A 139 -11.21 6.56 19.66
C PRO A 139 -11.78 5.58 18.64
N GLY A 140 -12.70 6.05 17.76
CA GLY A 140 -13.29 5.26 16.68
C GLY A 140 -14.03 4.02 17.20
N HIS A 141 -14.44 3.18 16.28
CA HIS A 141 -14.95 1.86 16.63
C HIS A 141 -13.79 0.88 16.78
N LEU A 142 -13.72 0.20 17.91
CA LEU A 142 -12.63 -0.76 18.23
C LEU A 142 -12.44 -1.80 17.12
N GLU A 143 -13.53 -2.34 16.58
CA GLU A 143 -13.49 -3.31 15.48
C GLU A 143 -12.80 -2.77 14.22
N GLY A 144 -13.11 -1.51 13.84
CA GLY A 144 -12.47 -0.85 12.70
C GLY A 144 -10.99 -0.59 12.93
N ASN A 145 -10.62 -0.19 14.15
CA ASN A 145 -9.21 0.03 14.50
C ASN A 145 -8.42 -1.28 14.53
N LEU A 146 -9.01 -2.36 15.06
CA LEU A 146 -8.39 -3.70 15.04
C LEU A 146 -8.24 -4.23 13.60
N ALA A 147 -9.24 -4.01 12.75
CA ALA A 147 -9.16 -4.35 11.34
C ALA A 147 -8.01 -3.59 10.65
N ALA A 148 -7.85 -2.29 10.92
CA ALA A 148 -6.76 -1.50 10.38
C ALA A 148 -5.37 -2.00 10.81
N LEU A 149 -5.19 -2.32 12.10
CA LEU A 149 -3.95 -2.89 12.62
C LEU A 149 -3.64 -4.24 11.98
N LEU A 150 -4.63 -5.12 11.87
CA LEU A 150 -4.46 -6.43 11.23
C LEU A 150 -4.10 -6.27 9.74
N SER A 151 -4.72 -5.31 9.05
CA SER A 151 -4.32 -4.94 7.70
C SER A 151 -2.87 -4.48 7.62
N GLY A 152 -2.39 -3.69 8.59
CA GLY A 152 -0.99 -3.23 8.68
C GLY A 152 0.00 -4.38 8.87
N VAL A 153 -0.29 -5.31 9.77
CA VAL A 153 0.53 -6.52 9.98
C VAL A 153 0.57 -7.37 8.70
N ALA A 154 -0.59 -7.60 8.09
CA ALA A 154 -0.69 -8.36 6.84
C ALA A 154 0.03 -7.66 5.68
N PHE A 155 0.02 -6.31 5.65
CA PHE A 155 0.72 -5.52 4.64
C PHE A 155 2.24 -5.69 4.75
N ALA A 156 2.77 -5.68 5.96
CA ALA A 156 4.17 -6.00 6.21
C ALA A 156 4.52 -7.42 5.76
N ALA A 157 3.70 -8.41 6.13
CA ALA A 157 3.89 -9.80 5.71
C ALA A 157 3.85 -9.94 4.18
N PHE A 158 2.92 -9.26 3.51
CA PHE A 158 2.82 -9.21 2.06
C PHE A 158 4.08 -8.61 1.42
N PHE A 159 4.59 -7.47 1.89
CA PHE A 159 5.82 -6.86 1.38
C PHE A 159 7.02 -7.80 1.50
N LEU A 160 7.20 -8.38 2.68
CA LEU A 160 8.28 -9.32 2.98
C LEU A 160 8.17 -10.58 2.11
N GLY A 161 6.96 -11.11 1.97
CA GLY A 161 6.67 -12.26 1.13
C GLY A 161 6.90 -11.99 -0.34
N MET A 162 6.45 -10.86 -0.86
CA MET A 162 6.70 -10.43 -2.24
C MET A 162 8.20 -10.29 -2.52
N ARG A 163 8.98 -9.78 -1.57
CA ARG A 163 10.43 -9.64 -1.70
C ARG A 163 11.16 -10.99 -1.62
N LYS A 164 10.67 -11.89 -0.76
CA LYS A 164 11.23 -13.24 -0.57
C LYS A 164 10.99 -14.15 -1.75
N ASN A 165 9.82 -14.06 -2.38
CA ASN A 165 9.44 -14.94 -3.47
C ASN A 165 10.23 -14.63 -4.75
N LYS A 166 10.36 -15.63 -5.61
CA LYS A 166 10.92 -15.42 -6.95
C LYS A 166 10.09 -14.37 -7.69
N SER A 167 10.78 -13.51 -8.43
CA SER A 167 10.14 -12.37 -9.11
C SER A 167 9.07 -12.77 -10.13
N GLU A 168 9.15 -14.00 -10.66
CA GLU A 168 8.18 -14.55 -11.60
C GLU A 168 6.80 -14.80 -10.96
N TYR A 169 6.75 -15.08 -9.63
CA TYR A 169 5.52 -15.37 -8.91
C TYR A 169 4.89 -14.15 -8.21
N GLN A 170 5.49 -12.97 -8.31
CA GLN A 170 4.94 -11.77 -7.67
C GLN A 170 3.59 -11.38 -8.25
N PHE A 171 3.44 -11.40 -9.58
CA PHE A 171 2.18 -11.11 -10.26
C PHE A 171 1.11 -12.17 -9.96
N SER A 172 1.52 -13.43 -9.84
CA SER A 172 0.59 -14.51 -9.47
C SER A 172 0.03 -14.31 -8.07
N SER A 173 0.86 -13.88 -7.09
CA SER A 173 0.39 -13.59 -5.72
C SER A 173 -0.73 -12.54 -5.72
N ILE A 174 -0.57 -11.47 -6.51
CA ILE A 174 -1.58 -10.41 -6.61
C ILE A 174 -2.82 -10.90 -7.37
N PHE A 175 -2.63 -11.61 -8.48
CA PHE A 175 -3.72 -12.14 -9.29
C PHE A 175 -4.61 -13.10 -8.48
N TYR A 176 -4.01 -14.12 -7.87
CA TYR A 176 -4.77 -15.09 -7.05
C TYR A 176 -5.37 -14.44 -5.81
N GLY A 177 -4.69 -13.46 -5.21
CA GLY A 177 -5.25 -12.68 -4.12
C GLY A 177 -6.54 -11.96 -4.53
N ASN A 178 -6.56 -11.31 -5.70
CA ASN A 178 -7.77 -10.69 -6.22
C ASN A 178 -8.87 -11.72 -6.58
N ILE A 179 -8.50 -12.88 -7.13
CA ILE A 179 -9.45 -13.98 -7.36
C ILE A 179 -10.05 -14.46 -6.03
N PHE A 180 -9.23 -14.66 -5.00
CA PHE A 180 -9.71 -15.10 -3.68
C PHE A 180 -10.66 -14.08 -3.05
N ILE A 181 -10.34 -12.77 -3.14
CA ILE A 181 -11.25 -11.72 -2.68
C ILE A 181 -12.58 -11.78 -3.43
N ALA A 182 -12.52 -11.87 -4.75
CA ALA A 182 -13.75 -11.96 -5.56
C ALA A 182 -14.58 -13.17 -5.15
N LEU A 183 -13.98 -14.36 -5.01
CA LEU A 183 -14.68 -15.57 -4.60
C LEU A 183 -15.31 -15.47 -3.19
N ILE A 184 -14.55 -14.96 -2.21
CA ILE A 184 -15.02 -14.77 -0.83
C ILE A 184 -16.21 -13.78 -0.79
N CYS A 185 -16.18 -12.77 -1.66
CA CYS A 185 -17.18 -11.71 -1.66
C CYS A 185 -18.42 -12.00 -2.55
N ILE A 186 -18.45 -13.11 -3.32
CA ILE A 186 -19.62 -13.49 -4.15
C ILE A 186 -20.94 -13.45 -3.37
N PRO A 187 -21.04 -14.00 -2.13
CA PRO A 187 -22.32 -14.01 -1.42
C PRO A 187 -22.92 -12.62 -1.18
N SER A 188 -22.07 -11.58 -1.12
CA SER A 188 -22.54 -10.20 -0.91
C SER A 188 -23.30 -9.63 -2.11
N LEU A 189 -23.14 -10.20 -3.31
CA LEU A 189 -23.83 -9.75 -4.49
C LEU A 189 -25.35 -9.99 -4.43
N PHE A 190 -25.78 -11.04 -3.73
CA PHE A 190 -27.19 -11.36 -3.56
C PHE A 190 -27.95 -10.32 -2.71
N SER A 191 -27.25 -9.44 -2.01
CA SER A 191 -27.82 -8.36 -1.21
C SER A 191 -27.80 -6.99 -1.92
N ILE A 192 -27.42 -6.94 -3.20
CA ILE A 192 -27.44 -5.71 -4.00
C ILE A 192 -28.85 -5.44 -4.46
N ASN A 193 -29.47 -4.36 -3.95
CA ASN A 193 -30.80 -3.94 -4.38
C ASN A 193 -30.77 -3.14 -5.69
N ALA A 194 -29.77 -2.27 -5.85
CA ALA A 194 -29.54 -1.48 -7.06
C ALA A 194 -28.07 -1.13 -7.21
N LEU A 195 -27.54 -1.19 -8.43
CA LEU A 195 -26.22 -0.67 -8.76
C LEU A 195 -26.36 0.76 -9.28
N VAL A 196 -25.75 1.71 -8.58
CA VAL A 196 -25.67 3.09 -9.02
C VAL A 196 -24.54 3.22 -10.03
N ILE A 197 -24.80 3.86 -11.18
CA ILE A 197 -23.80 4.00 -12.25
C ILE A 197 -22.52 4.71 -11.76
N ASN A 198 -22.66 5.66 -10.82
CA ASN A 198 -21.52 6.34 -10.21
C ASN A 198 -20.64 5.40 -9.39
N ASP A 199 -21.21 4.43 -8.67
CA ASP A 199 -20.43 3.44 -7.93
C ASP A 199 -19.64 2.54 -8.89
N LEU A 200 -20.26 2.17 -10.03
CA LEU A 200 -19.62 1.26 -10.97
C LEU A 200 -18.35 1.83 -11.61
N TRP A 201 -18.36 3.09 -12.06
CA TRP A 201 -17.16 3.69 -12.62
C TRP A 201 -16.08 3.93 -11.54
N MET A 202 -16.49 4.29 -10.30
CA MET A 202 -15.57 4.47 -9.19
C MET A 202 -14.87 3.15 -8.79
N VAL A 203 -15.62 2.04 -8.68
CA VAL A 203 -14.98 0.74 -8.40
C VAL A 203 -14.15 0.22 -9.58
N ALA A 204 -14.54 0.53 -10.83
CA ALA A 204 -13.70 0.23 -11.99
C ALA A 204 -12.38 0.99 -11.94
N TYR A 205 -12.41 2.29 -11.63
CA TYR A 205 -11.20 3.09 -11.40
C TYR A 205 -10.33 2.47 -10.28
N LEU A 206 -10.93 2.17 -9.14
CA LEU A 206 -10.21 1.55 -8.02
C LEU A 206 -9.60 0.20 -8.41
N GLY A 207 -10.33 -0.64 -9.13
CA GLY A 207 -9.83 -1.95 -9.56
C GLY A 207 -8.74 -1.85 -10.62
N ILE A 208 -8.93 -1.04 -11.64
CA ILE A 208 -8.00 -0.94 -12.77
C ILE A 208 -6.73 -0.16 -12.36
N PHE A 209 -6.89 1.07 -11.88
CA PHE A 209 -5.77 1.98 -11.66
C PHE A 209 -5.18 1.83 -10.25
N GLN A 210 -6.00 1.93 -9.22
CA GLN A 210 -5.56 1.95 -7.83
C GLN A 210 -5.04 0.57 -7.36
N ILE A 211 -5.59 -0.52 -7.88
CA ILE A 211 -5.10 -1.89 -7.58
C ILE A 211 -4.32 -2.45 -8.76
N GLY A 212 -4.93 -2.66 -9.92
CA GLY A 212 -4.32 -3.38 -11.02
C GLY A 212 -2.99 -2.78 -11.47
N ILE A 213 -3.01 -1.55 -11.94
CA ILE A 213 -1.82 -0.85 -12.45
C ILE A 213 -0.86 -0.51 -11.31
N ALA A 214 -1.36 -0.03 -10.17
CA ALA A 214 -0.51 0.34 -9.05
C ALA A 214 0.32 -0.85 -8.53
N TYR A 215 -0.30 -2.00 -8.30
CA TYR A 215 0.43 -3.19 -7.85
C TYR A 215 1.35 -3.79 -8.92
N ALA A 216 1.05 -3.63 -10.21
CA ALA A 216 1.98 -4.01 -11.28
C ALA A 216 3.25 -3.14 -11.24
N ILE A 217 3.09 -1.82 -11.10
CA ILE A 217 4.19 -0.86 -10.95
C ILE A 217 4.95 -1.10 -9.64
N PHE A 218 4.23 -1.33 -8.54
CA PHE A 218 4.82 -1.67 -7.24
C PHE A 218 5.69 -2.93 -7.32
N SER A 219 5.20 -4.00 -7.94
CA SER A 219 5.98 -5.24 -8.11
C SER A 219 7.25 -5.01 -8.93
N TYR A 220 7.17 -4.16 -9.97
CA TYR A 220 8.35 -3.75 -10.73
C TYR A 220 9.37 -3.02 -9.85
N GLY A 221 8.91 -2.13 -8.98
CA GLY A 221 9.74 -1.38 -8.03
C GLY A 221 10.37 -2.28 -6.97
N LEU A 222 9.56 -3.14 -6.34
CA LEU A 222 9.99 -4.00 -5.23
C LEU A 222 11.07 -5.03 -5.61
N LYS A 223 11.21 -5.37 -6.90
CA LYS A 223 12.34 -6.17 -7.39
C LYS A 223 13.68 -5.44 -7.25
N ARG A 224 13.67 -4.11 -7.15
CA ARG A 224 14.84 -3.22 -7.26
C ARG A 224 15.21 -2.52 -5.96
N VAL A 225 14.28 -2.52 -4.98
CA VAL A 225 14.49 -1.92 -3.66
C VAL A 225 14.22 -2.94 -2.55
N TYR A 226 14.68 -2.68 -1.34
CA TYR A 226 14.34 -3.51 -0.17
C TYR A 226 12.88 -3.27 0.26
N ALA A 227 12.29 -4.27 0.96
CA ALA A 227 10.91 -4.15 1.44
C ALA A 227 10.75 -2.99 2.43
N ILE A 228 11.73 -2.79 3.32
CA ILE A 228 11.75 -1.63 4.23
C ILE A 228 11.79 -0.30 3.48
N GLU A 229 12.54 -0.21 2.40
CA GLU A 229 12.60 0.99 1.58
C GLU A 229 11.27 1.26 0.88
N ALA A 230 10.67 0.23 0.29
CA ALA A 230 9.36 0.34 -0.34
C ALA A 230 8.28 0.76 0.68
N SER A 231 8.31 0.21 1.91
CA SER A 231 7.34 0.54 2.95
C SER A 231 7.50 1.98 3.47
N ILE A 232 8.74 2.48 3.60
CA ILE A 232 9.01 3.88 3.99
C ILE A 232 8.55 4.83 2.88
N ILE A 233 8.87 4.55 1.61
CA ILE A 233 8.41 5.38 0.48
C ILE A 233 6.88 5.38 0.41
N GLY A 234 6.25 4.25 0.70
CA GLY A 234 4.80 4.12 0.77
C GLY A 234 4.13 5.08 1.76
N MET A 235 4.84 5.51 2.82
CA MET A 235 4.31 6.49 3.79
C MET A 235 3.99 7.87 3.17
N ILE A 236 4.31 8.10 1.91
CA ILE A 236 3.86 9.28 1.16
C ILE A 236 2.36 9.19 0.79
N GLU A 237 1.80 7.99 0.70
CA GLU A 237 0.39 7.75 0.36
C GLU A 237 -0.58 8.48 1.28
N PRO A 238 -0.52 8.34 2.63
CA PRO A 238 -1.41 9.04 3.54
C PRO A 238 -1.28 10.57 3.46
N VAL A 239 -0.09 11.08 3.12
CA VAL A 239 0.14 12.53 2.95
C VAL A 239 -0.53 13.07 1.70
N LEU A 240 -0.61 12.29 0.63
CA LEU A 240 -1.23 12.70 -0.62
C LEU A 240 -2.77 12.59 -0.58
N ASN A 241 -3.35 11.81 0.32
CA ASN A 241 -4.80 11.61 0.37
C ASN A 241 -5.57 12.92 0.54
N PRO A 242 -5.29 13.81 1.52
CA PRO A 242 -5.96 15.10 1.62
C PRO A 242 -5.75 16.03 0.43
N VAL A 243 -4.66 15.86 -0.32
CA VAL A 243 -4.45 16.65 -1.55
C VAL A 243 -5.56 16.36 -2.56
N TRP A 244 -5.96 15.11 -2.70
CA TRP A 244 -7.08 14.74 -3.58
C TRP A 244 -8.42 15.22 -3.05
N VAL A 245 -8.61 15.21 -1.72
CA VAL A 245 -9.82 15.76 -1.07
C VAL A 245 -9.90 17.26 -1.30
N PHE A 246 -8.80 18.00 -1.18
CA PHE A 246 -8.73 19.43 -1.48
C PHE A 246 -9.14 19.73 -2.93
N PHE A 247 -8.56 19.03 -3.91
CA PHE A 247 -8.89 19.24 -5.32
C PHE A 247 -10.30 18.77 -5.69
N GLY A 248 -10.83 17.72 -5.02
CA GLY A 248 -12.15 17.16 -5.31
C GLY A 248 -13.30 17.88 -4.60
N TYR A 249 -13.07 18.37 -3.39
CA TYR A 249 -14.12 18.91 -2.51
C TYR A 249 -13.82 20.30 -1.94
N GLY A 250 -12.62 20.85 -2.17
CA GLY A 250 -12.24 22.16 -1.64
C GLY A 250 -11.92 22.18 -0.13
N GLU A 251 -11.83 21.03 0.51
CA GLU A 251 -11.47 20.95 1.94
C GLU A 251 -9.99 21.25 2.14
N VAL A 252 -9.70 22.31 2.90
CA VAL A 252 -8.31 22.74 3.17
C VAL A 252 -7.74 21.88 4.30
N PRO A 253 -6.56 21.24 4.09
CA PRO A 253 -5.89 20.51 5.16
C PRO A 253 -5.59 21.42 6.36
N SER A 254 -5.66 20.87 7.56
CA SER A 254 -5.30 21.61 8.78
C SER A 254 -3.83 22.02 8.76
N PHE A 255 -3.47 23.07 9.51
CA PHE A 255 -2.07 23.52 9.63
C PHE A 255 -1.14 22.40 10.12
N MET A 256 -1.61 21.57 11.07
CA MET A 256 -0.86 20.41 11.58
C MET A 256 -0.70 19.33 10.53
N ALA A 257 -1.69 19.11 9.67
CA ALA A 257 -1.57 18.19 8.54
C ALA A 257 -0.50 18.64 7.56
N ILE A 258 -0.41 19.95 7.26
CA ILE A 258 0.63 20.49 6.40
C ILE A 258 2.02 20.27 7.00
N ILE A 259 2.22 20.59 8.29
CA ILE A 259 3.50 20.39 8.98
C ILE A 259 3.88 18.90 9.00
N GLY A 260 2.96 18.02 9.41
CA GLY A 260 3.19 16.58 9.44
C GLY A 260 3.55 16.02 8.07
N GLY A 261 2.86 16.45 7.03
CA GLY A 261 3.15 16.07 5.64
C GLY A 261 4.54 16.52 5.18
N ILE A 262 4.94 17.75 5.49
CA ILE A 262 6.29 18.25 5.18
C ILE A 262 7.35 17.42 5.90
N ILE A 263 7.15 17.10 7.18
CA ILE A 263 8.09 16.26 7.96
C ILE A 263 8.25 14.88 7.30
N ILE A 264 7.15 14.23 6.91
CA ILE A 264 7.20 12.91 6.26
C ILE A 264 7.95 12.99 4.93
N ILE A 265 7.57 13.90 4.05
CA ILE A 265 8.20 14.05 2.72
C ILE A 265 9.68 14.40 2.86
N ALA A 266 10.04 15.36 3.71
CA ALA A 266 11.42 15.75 3.95
C ALA A 266 12.25 14.56 4.47
N THR A 267 11.71 13.81 5.44
CA THR A 267 12.39 12.64 6.04
C THR A 267 12.67 11.55 5.01
N ILE A 268 11.68 11.20 4.18
CA ILE A 268 11.84 10.19 3.12
C ILE A 268 12.86 10.67 2.09
N THR A 269 12.80 11.94 1.72
CA THR A 269 13.70 12.56 0.73
C THR A 269 15.14 12.59 1.26
N ILE A 270 15.37 13.06 2.49
CA ILE A 270 16.69 13.09 3.12
C ILE A 270 17.27 11.68 3.22
N ARG A 271 16.46 10.70 3.66
CA ARG A 271 16.90 9.30 3.69
C ARG A 271 17.36 8.81 2.31
N ALA A 272 16.59 9.08 1.25
CA ALA A 272 16.94 8.67 -0.09
C ALA A 272 18.28 9.28 -0.53
N PHE A 273 18.51 10.57 -0.26
CA PHE A 273 19.79 11.24 -0.56
C PHE A 273 20.94 10.66 0.25
N ILE A 274 20.76 10.37 1.55
CA ILE A 274 21.82 9.79 2.39
C ILE A 274 22.23 8.42 1.86
N LEU A 275 21.29 7.54 1.51
CA LEU A 275 21.57 6.20 0.99
C LEU A 275 22.21 6.22 -0.41
N GLU A 276 21.87 7.21 -1.23
CA GLU A 276 22.46 7.40 -2.55
C GLU A 276 23.84 8.10 -2.52
N SER A 277 24.22 8.70 -1.39
CA SER A 277 25.47 9.43 -1.28
C SER A 277 26.69 8.52 -1.56
N PRO A 278 27.76 9.03 -2.21
CA PRO A 278 28.96 8.26 -2.49
C PRO A 278 29.63 7.68 -1.24
N LEU A 279 29.59 8.41 -0.12
CA LEU A 279 30.13 7.99 1.19
C LEU A 279 29.41 6.77 1.72
N MET A 280 28.06 6.76 1.65
CA MET A 280 27.26 5.65 2.16
C MET A 280 27.36 4.43 1.23
N LYS A 281 27.40 4.62 -0.09
CA LYS A 281 27.64 3.55 -1.08
C LYS A 281 28.99 2.88 -0.84
N LYS A 282 30.05 3.65 -0.50
CA LYS A 282 31.37 3.11 -0.16
C LYS A 282 31.32 2.30 1.15
N LYS A 283 30.62 2.80 2.17
CA LYS A 283 30.47 2.12 3.47
C LYS A 283 29.66 0.83 3.38
N LEU A 284 28.64 0.80 2.50
CA LEU A 284 27.84 -0.40 2.25
C LEU A 284 28.60 -1.46 1.42
N LYS A 285 29.47 -1.04 0.47
CA LYS A 285 30.34 -1.94 -0.28
C LYS A 285 31.43 -2.58 0.60
N LEU A 286 31.98 -1.85 1.58
CA LEU A 286 33.00 -2.37 2.50
C LEU A 286 32.42 -3.35 3.55
N LYS A 287 31.09 -3.43 3.67
CA LYS A 287 30.40 -4.35 4.60
C LYS A 287 29.85 -5.61 3.93
N LYS A 288 30.02 -5.74 2.62
CA LYS A 288 29.73 -6.98 1.86
C LYS A 288 30.96 -7.86 1.84
#